data_3d3b8e59737d61538b599db5f560fc4f
#
_entry.id   3d3b8e59737d61538b599db5f560fc4f
#
_cell.length_a   1.000
_cell.length_b   1.000
_cell.length_c   1.000
_cell.angle_alpha   90.00
_cell.angle_beta   90.00
_cell.angle_gamma   90.00
#
_symmetry.space_group_name_H-M   'P 1'
#
loop_
_entity.id
_entity.type
_entity.pdbx_description
1 polymer ?
#
loop_
_entity_poly.entity_id
_entity_poly.type
_entity_poly.pdbx_seq_one_letter_code
_entity_poly.pdbx_strand_id
1 'polypeptide(L)'
;MYKRQHIDFSDYALTETVCSTALLFIMFYGGFNTNIDRAKPVAAPAVLLSTLGVVITAGITGVFAHFALGIDWIGSLLLGSVVASTDAASVFSVLREHSLSLRGGTDSLLEVESGSNDPVAYMLTAVLATLAAGGDINIPALLAKQIILGVGLGLAIGWACLLYTSPSPRD
;
A
#
# COMPACT_ATOMS: atom_id res chain seq x y z
N MET A 1 -2.49 -31.74 -14.51
CA MET A 1 -1.32 -32.63 -14.29
C MET A 1 -0.07 -31.78 -14.39
N TYR A 2 0.23 -31.04 -13.30
CA TYR A 2 1.42 -30.19 -13.17
C TYR A 2 2.37 -30.86 -12.16
N LYS A 3 3.13 -31.85 -12.61
CA LYS A 3 4.27 -32.41 -11.87
C LYS A 3 5.52 -31.88 -12.53
N ARG A 4 6.35 -31.20 -11.72
CA ARG A 4 7.72 -30.73 -11.89
C ARG A 4 7.88 -29.21 -12.03
N GLN A 5 7.57 -28.52 -10.95
CA GLN A 5 8.33 -27.31 -10.64
C GLN A 5 9.14 -27.64 -9.37
N HIS A 6 10.38 -28.08 -9.57
CA HIS A 6 11.40 -28.15 -8.52
C HIS A 6 12.08 -26.79 -8.37
N ILE A 7 11.31 -25.74 -8.20
CA ILE A 7 11.81 -24.43 -7.81
C ILE A 7 11.39 -24.26 -6.37
N ASP A 8 12.22 -24.74 -5.45
CA ASP A 8 12.08 -24.38 -4.03
C ASP A 8 12.51 -22.93 -3.86
N PHE A 9 11.54 -22.03 -3.94
CA PHE A 9 11.73 -20.61 -3.66
C PHE A 9 11.53 -20.39 -2.16
N SER A 10 12.51 -20.79 -1.36
CA SER A 10 12.49 -20.69 0.11
C SER A 10 13.42 -19.59 0.68
N ASP A 11 13.98 -18.76 -0.20
CA ASP A 11 14.79 -17.60 0.23
C ASP A 11 13.89 -16.39 0.51
N TYR A 12 13.50 -16.26 1.79
CA TYR A 12 12.64 -15.17 2.24
C TYR A 12 13.32 -13.80 2.11
N ALA A 13 14.64 -13.69 2.28
CA ALA A 13 15.37 -12.44 2.17
C ALA A 13 15.41 -11.95 0.71
N LEU A 14 15.63 -12.85 -0.24
CA LEU A 14 15.55 -12.54 -1.66
C LEU A 14 14.13 -12.15 -2.05
N THR A 15 13.13 -12.88 -1.57
CA THR A 15 11.72 -12.57 -1.82
C THR A 15 11.35 -11.18 -1.30
N GLU A 16 11.72 -10.85 -0.08
CA GLU A 16 11.50 -9.53 0.52
C GLU A 16 12.15 -8.43 -0.33
N THR A 17 13.40 -8.61 -0.74
CA THR A 17 14.14 -7.64 -1.55
C THR A 17 13.46 -7.41 -2.91
N VAL A 18 13.09 -8.47 -3.60
CA VAL A 18 12.44 -8.40 -4.91
C VAL A 18 11.06 -7.76 -4.80
N CYS A 19 10.24 -8.20 -3.85
CA CYS A 19 8.89 -7.66 -3.67
C CYS A 19 8.90 -6.19 -3.23
N SER A 20 9.78 -5.80 -2.31
CA SER A 20 9.92 -4.41 -1.86
C SER A 20 10.40 -3.51 -3.00
N THR A 21 11.36 -3.99 -3.80
CA THR A 21 11.85 -3.25 -4.97
C THR A 21 10.74 -3.08 -6.01
N ALA A 22 10.01 -4.15 -6.32
CA ALA A 22 8.88 -4.09 -7.25
C ALA A 22 7.79 -3.12 -6.76
N LEU A 23 7.46 -3.16 -5.47
CA LEU A 23 6.49 -2.26 -4.85
C LEU A 23 6.91 -0.79 -4.98
N LEU A 24 8.19 -0.46 -4.76
CA LEU A 24 8.70 0.91 -4.95
C LEU A 24 8.47 1.42 -6.38
N PHE A 25 8.74 0.61 -7.39
CA PHE A 25 8.51 0.99 -8.78
C PHE A 25 7.02 1.15 -9.11
N ILE A 26 6.18 0.24 -8.63
CA ILE A 26 4.72 0.30 -8.84
C ILE A 26 4.15 1.56 -8.20
N MET A 27 4.51 1.85 -6.94
CA MET A 27 4.05 3.03 -6.23
C MET A 27 4.54 4.33 -6.86
N PHE A 28 5.82 4.38 -7.28
CA PHE A 28 6.37 5.53 -7.99
C PHE A 28 5.64 5.78 -9.31
N TYR A 29 5.43 4.74 -10.12
CA TYR A 29 4.71 4.84 -11.39
C TYR A 29 3.25 5.27 -11.19
N GLY A 30 2.57 4.72 -10.20
CA GLY A 30 1.21 5.11 -9.83
C GLY A 30 1.13 6.60 -9.47
N GLY A 31 1.98 7.03 -8.55
CA GLY A 31 2.03 8.44 -8.12
C GLY A 31 2.41 9.42 -9.24
N PHE A 32 3.33 9.02 -10.12
CA PHE A 32 3.74 9.84 -11.25
C PHE A 32 2.62 10.08 -12.28
N ASN A 33 1.73 9.10 -12.46
CA ASN A 33 0.60 9.20 -13.38
C ASN A 33 -0.65 9.83 -12.76
N THR A 34 -0.66 10.06 -11.44
CA THR A 34 -1.82 10.63 -10.75
C THR A 34 -2.02 12.10 -11.10
N ASN A 35 -3.22 12.44 -11.56
CA ASN A 35 -3.58 13.83 -11.88
C ASN A 35 -3.86 14.61 -10.58
N ILE A 36 -2.95 15.50 -10.21
CA ILE A 36 -3.00 16.27 -8.95
C ILE A 36 -4.28 17.13 -8.85
N ASP A 37 -4.77 17.72 -9.93
CA ASP A 37 -5.95 18.58 -9.89
C ASP A 37 -7.23 17.78 -9.62
N ARG A 38 -7.28 16.52 -10.07
CA ARG A 38 -8.37 15.59 -9.77
C ARG A 38 -8.22 14.94 -8.39
N ALA A 39 -7.00 14.74 -7.92
CA ALA A 39 -6.70 14.15 -6.62
C ALA A 39 -6.98 15.11 -5.45
N LYS A 40 -6.66 16.40 -5.60
CA LYS A 40 -6.84 17.41 -4.53
C LYS A 40 -8.23 17.42 -3.88
N PRO A 41 -9.35 17.47 -4.61
CA PRO A 41 -10.68 17.56 -3.99
C PRO A 41 -11.08 16.28 -3.24
N VAL A 42 -10.48 15.13 -3.59
CA VAL A 42 -10.78 13.83 -2.98
C VAL A 42 -9.69 13.37 -2.00
N ALA A 43 -8.61 14.14 -1.82
CA ALA A 43 -7.48 13.74 -0.98
C ALA A 43 -7.88 13.50 0.49
N ALA A 44 -8.68 14.38 1.09
CA ALA A 44 -9.09 14.22 2.48
C ALA A 44 -9.94 12.96 2.72
N PRO A 45 -11.02 12.69 1.97
CA PRO A 45 -11.75 11.43 2.10
C PRO A 45 -10.91 10.21 1.71
N ALA A 46 -10.00 10.30 0.73
CA ALA A 46 -9.12 9.19 0.37
C ALA A 46 -8.16 8.83 1.51
N VAL A 47 -7.50 9.81 2.14
CA VAL A 47 -6.63 9.58 3.30
C VAL A 47 -7.40 9.01 4.48
N LEU A 48 -8.62 9.47 4.72
CA LEU A 48 -9.46 8.93 5.79
C LEU A 48 -9.81 7.46 5.52
N LEU A 49 -10.21 7.13 4.30
CA LEU A 49 -10.53 5.76 3.89
C LEU A 49 -9.31 4.85 3.93
N SER A 50 -8.16 5.30 3.42
CA SER A 50 -6.93 4.51 3.41
C SER A 50 -6.33 4.30 4.81
N THR A 51 -6.64 5.15 5.79
CA THR A 51 -6.17 4.97 7.17
C THR A 51 -7.17 4.20 8.02
N LEU A 52 -8.36 4.76 8.24
CA LEU A 52 -9.39 4.12 9.04
C LEU A 52 -9.94 2.85 8.40
N GLY A 53 -10.08 2.84 7.06
CA GLY A 53 -10.53 1.67 6.32
C GLY A 53 -9.58 0.49 6.52
N VAL A 54 -8.27 0.71 6.37
CA VAL A 54 -7.24 -0.32 6.60
C VAL A 54 -7.30 -0.85 8.03
N VAL A 55 -7.36 0.04 9.04
CA VAL A 55 -7.40 -0.37 10.46
C VAL A 55 -8.68 -1.17 10.77
N ILE A 56 -9.83 -0.71 10.27
CA ILE A 56 -11.12 -1.40 10.47
C ILE A 56 -11.12 -2.75 9.77
N THR A 57 -10.67 -2.80 8.52
CA THR A 57 -10.60 -4.05 7.74
C THR A 57 -9.66 -5.05 8.39
N ALA A 58 -8.46 -4.60 8.79
CA ALA A 58 -7.50 -5.43 9.51
C ALA A 58 -8.07 -5.95 10.84
N GLY A 59 -8.77 -5.08 11.59
CA GLY A 59 -9.42 -5.44 12.84
C GLY A 59 -10.53 -6.48 12.67
N ILE A 60 -11.45 -6.25 11.75
CA ILE A 60 -12.56 -7.18 11.47
C ILE A 60 -12.02 -8.53 10.97
N THR A 61 -11.10 -8.51 10.00
CA THR A 61 -10.48 -9.72 9.46
C THR A 61 -9.68 -10.45 10.56
N GLY A 62 -8.93 -9.72 11.39
CA GLY A 62 -8.20 -10.27 12.51
C GLY A 62 -9.11 -10.93 13.55
N VAL A 63 -10.18 -10.27 13.95
CA VAL A 63 -11.19 -10.84 14.86
C VAL A 63 -11.79 -12.12 14.27
N PHE A 64 -12.18 -12.09 12.99
CA PHE A 64 -12.68 -13.27 12.31
C PHE A 64 -11.66 -14.41 12.29
N ALA A 65 -10.40 -14.12 11.94
CA ALA A 65 -9.33 -15.11 11.90
C ALA A 65 -9.07 -15.73 13.29
N HIS A 66 -9.10 -14.93 14.35
CA HIS A 66 -8.93 -15.42 15.71
C HIS A 66 -10.02 -16.44 16.09
N PHE A 67 -11.29 -16.10 15.86
CA PHE A 67 -12.40 -16.97 16.27
C PHE A 67 -12.65 -18.13 15.29
N ALA A 68 -12.47 -17.94 13.99
CA ALA A 68 -12.75 -18.96 12.99
C ALA A 68 -11.58 -19.92 12.77
N LEU A 69 -10.33 -19.44 12.85
CA LEU A 69 -9.14 -20.25 12.58
C LEU A 69 -8.38 -20.64 13.86
N GLY A 70 -8.72 -20.07 15.01
CA GLY A 70 -8.05 -20.35 16.29
C GLY A 70 -6.62 -19.84 16.37
N ILE A 71 -6.26 -18.84 15.55
CA ILE A 71 -4.93 -18.22 15.54
C ILE A 71 -4.83 -17.26 16.76
N ASP A 72 -3.64 -17.09 17.30
CA ASP A 72 -3.39 -16.08 18.35
C ASP A 72 -3.71 -14.66 17.87
N TRP A 73 -3.92 -13.73 18.81
CA TRP A 73 -4.35 -12.36 18.51
C TRP A 73 -3.40 -11.61 17.58
N ILE A 74 -2.08 -11.71 17.82
CA ILE A 74 -1.08 -10.97 17.04
C ILE A 74 -1.02 -11.54 15.62
N GLY A 75 -0.99 -12.87 15.48
CA GLY A 75 -1.00 -13.55 14.18
C GLY A 75 -2.29 -13.27 13.39
N SER A 76 -3.44 -13.21 14.07
CA SER A 76 -4.73 -12.90 13.45
C SER A 76 -4.79 -11.46 12.95
N LEU A 77 -4.31 -10.48 13.73
CA LEU A 77 -4.23 -9.09 13.31
C LEU A 77 -3.19 -8.90 12.19
N LEU A 78 -2.09 -9.63 12.24
CA LEU A 78 -1.08 -9.63 11.17
C LEU A 78 -1.68 -10.12 9.86
N LEU A 79 -2.42 -11.23 9.88
CA LEU A 79 -3.17 -11.71 8.71
C LEU A 79 -4.15 -10.65 8.21
N GLY A 80 -4.90 -10.04 9.12
CA GLY A 80 -5.82 -8.95 8.79
C GLY A 80 -5.14 -7.75 8.15
N SER A 81 -3.96 -7.35 8.63
CA SER A 81 -3.22 -6.20 8.09
C SER A 81 -2.69 -6.45 6.68
N VAL A 82 -2.26 -7.68 6.38
CA VAL A 82 -1.81 -8.07 5.03
C VAL A 82 -2.96 -8.05 4.02
N VAL A 83 -4.16 -8.44 4.43
CA VAL A 83 -5.35 -8.49 3.55
C VAL A 83 -6.03 -7.12 3.44
N ALA A 84 -5.70 -6.17 4.32
CA ALA A 84 -6.39 -4.86 4.37
C ALA A 84 -6.02 -3.90 3.24
N SER A 85 -4.92 -4.14 2.53
CA SER A 85 -4.56 -3.38 1.33
C SER A 85 -5.47 -3.76 0.16
N THR A 86 -5.97 -2.76 -0.57
CA THR A 86 -6.85 -2.92 -1.73
C THR A 86 -6.16 -2.46 -3.00
N ASP A 87 -6.34 -3.18 -4.11
CA ASP A 87 -5.78 -2.84 -5.42
C ASP A 87 -6.86 -2.27 -6.35
N ALA A 88 -6.78 -0.99 -6.65
CA ALA A 88 -7.67 -0.34 -7.60
C ALA A 88 -7.33 -0.65 -9.07
N ALA A 89 -6.12 -1.10 -9.39
CA ALA A 89 -5.72 -1.37 -10.76
C ALA A 89 -6.60 -2.45 -11.41
N SER A 90 -6.95 -3.48 -10.65
CA SER A 90 -7.85 -4.55 -11.08
C SER A 90 -9.27 -4.01 -11.35
N VAL A 91 -9.77 -3.12 -10.49
CA VAL A 91 -11.08 -2.46 -10.68
C VAL A 91 -11.07 -1.60 -11.94
N PHE A 92 -10.02 -0.79 -12.14
CA PHE A 92 -9.90 0.05 -13.34
C PHE A 92 -9.74 -0.75 -14.63
N SER A 93 -9.08 -1.91 -14.59
CA SER A 93 -8.99 -2.77 -15.76
C SER A 93 -10.36 -3.26 -16.22
N VAL A 94 -11.20 -3.71 -15.29
CA VAL A 94 -12.58 -4.14 -15.55
C VAL A 94 -13.45 -2.99 -16.04
N LEU A 95 -13.36 -1.82 -15.40
CA LEU A 95 -14.13 -0.64 -15.81
C LEU A 95 -13.80 -0.21 -17.25
N ARG A 96 -12.51 -0.22 -17.62
CA ARG A 96 -12.06 0.10 -18.98
C ARG A 96 -12.52 -0.93 -19.99
N GLU A 97 -12.42 -2.21 -19.68
CA GLU A 97 -12.87 -3.30 -20.57
C GLU A 97 -14.36 -3.17 -20.92
N HIS A 98 -15.18 -2.76 -19.96
CA HIS A 98 -16.62 -2.56 -20.13
C HIS A 98 -17.01 -1.13 -20.51
N SER A 99 -16.05 -0.23 -20.77
CA SER A 99 -16.29 1.20 -21.07
C SER A 99 -17.16 1.90 -20.04
N LEU A 100 -17.03 1.51 -18.77
CA LEU A 100 -17.74 2.10 -17.64
C LEU A 100 -16.95 3.26 -17.05
N SER A 101 -17.65 4.32 -16.63
CA SER A 101 -17.08 5.45 -15.91
C SER A 101 -17.76 5.63 -14.56
N LEU A 102 -16.99 5.99 -13.54
CA LEU A 102 -17.51 6.28 -12.21
C LEU A 102 -17.95 7.74 -12.12
N ARG A 103 -19.09 8.00 -11.45
CA ARG A 103 -19.63 9.34 -11.28
C ARG A 103 -18.99 10.06 -10.09
N GLY A 104 -18.94 11.39 -10.17
CA GLY A 104 -18.62 12.25 -9.02
C GLY A 104 -17.18 12.20 -8.53
N GLY A 105 -16.21 11.86 -9.39
CA GLY A 105 -14.79 11.79 -9.00
C GLY A 105 -14.42 10.54 -8.20
N THR A 106 -15.30 9.54 -8.17
CA THR A 106 -15.05 8.27 -7.46
C THR A 106 -13.85 7.51 -8.06
N ASP A 107 -13.56 7.68 -9.33
CA ASP A 107 -12.37 7.18 -10.00
C ASP A 107 -11.08 7.73 -9.36
N SER A 108 -10.99 9.05 -9.23
CA SER A 108 -9.85 9.70 -8.57
C SER A 108 -9.77 9.38 -7.08
N LEU A 109 -10.93 9.24 -6.40
CA LEU A 109 -10.97 8.83 -5.00
C LEU A 109 -10.38 7.43 -4.81
N LEU A 110 -10.79 6.46 -5.64
CA LEU A 110 -10.28 5.09 -5.57
C LEU A 110 -8.78 5.02 -5.91
N GLU A 111 -8.32 5.80 -6.89
CA GLU A 111 -6.92 5.86 -7.28
C GLU A 111 -6.05 6.37 -6.12
N VAL A 112 -6.45 7.48 -5.49
CA VAL A 112 -5.71 8.08 -4.37
C VAL A 112 -5.82 7.20 -3.11
N GLU A 113 -6.99 6.61 -2.84
CA GLU A 113 -7.21 5.72 -1.71
C GLU A 113 -6.34 4.47 -1.82
N SER A 114 -6.36 3.77 -2.97
CA SER A 114 -5.56 2.57 -3.19
C SER A 114 -4.06 2.85 -3.14
N GLY A 115 -3.58 3.96 -3.72
CA GLY A 115 -2.17 4.35 -3.61
C GLY A 115 -1.74 4.75 -2.19
N SER A 116 -2.70 5.13 -1.33
CA SER A 116 -2.43 5.55 0.05
C SER A 116 -2.61 4.42 1.06
N ASN A 117 -3.43 3.41 0.78
CA ASN A 117 -3.69 2.31 1.71
C ASN A 117 -2.51 1.34 1.81
N ASP A 118 -1.75 1.12 0.73
CA ASP A 118 -0.58 0.24 0.72
C ASP A 118 0.48 0.66 1.76
N PRO A 119 0.94 1.92 1.81
CA PRO A 119 1.85 2.38 2.86
C PRO A 119 1.28 2.19 4.27
N VAL A 120 -0.02 2.42 4.47
CA VAL A 120 -0.66 2.26 5.79
C VAL A 120 -0.73 0.79 6.19
N ALA A 121 -1.13 -0.10 5.28
CA ALA A 121 -1.16 -1.54 5.50
C ALA A 121 0.26 -2.09 5.77
N TYR A 122 1.26 -1.62 5.02
CA TYR A 122 2.66 -1.96 5.25
C TYR A 122 3.14 -1.52 6.65
N MET A 123 2.85 -0.29 7.06
CA MET A 123 3.22 0.22 8.38
C MET A 123 2.57 -0.61 9.50
N LEU A 124 1.28 -0.92 9.36
CA LEU A 124 0.54 -1.75 10.32
C LEU A 124 1.14 -3.17 10.38
N THR A 125 1.41 -3.77 9.23
CA THR A 125 2.03 -5.10 9.12
C THR A 125 3.42 -5.12 9.76
N ALA A 126 4.26 -4.11 9.51
CA ALA A 126 5.60 -4.01 10.10
C ALA A 126 5.57 -3.91 11.63
N VAL A 127 4.63 -3.13 12.18
CA VAL A 127 4.42 -3.04 13.64
C VAL A 127 4.01 -4.38 14.21
N LEU A 128 2.99 -5.03 13.62
CA LEU A 128 2.48 -6.32 14.09
C LEU A 128 3.49 -7.46 13.95
N ALA A 129 4.26 -7.48 12.86
CA ALA A 129 5.34 -8.44 12.65
C ALA A 129 6.44 -8.31 13.71
N THR A 130 6.81 -7.08 14.06
CA THR A 130 7.82 -6.86 15.10
C THR A 130 7.29 -7.25 16.48
N LEU A 131 6.02 -7.00 16.79
CA LEU A 131 5.37 -7.47 18.02
C LEU A 131 5.30 -9.01 18.06
N ALA A 132 4.97 -9.66 16.93
CA ALA A 132 4.95 -11.11 16.81
C ALA A 132 6.33 -11.75 17.05
N ALA A 133 7.39 -11.05 16.64
CA ALA A 133 8.77 -11.47 16.90
C ALA A 133 9.25 -11.23 18.35
N GLY A 134 8.41 -10.73 19.25
CA GLY A 134 8.76 -10.41 20.63
C GLY A 134 9.65 -9.19 20.77
N GLY A 135 9.70 -8.33 19.75
CA GLY A 135 10.47 -7.08 19.81
C GLY A 135 9.83 -6.05 20.73
N ASP A 136 10.66 -5.41 21.56
CA ASP A 136 10.23 -4.26 22.35
C ASP A 136 10.34 -3.00 21.49
N ILE A 137 9.18 -2.44 21.09
CA ILE A 137 9.14 -1.33 20.15
C ILE A 137 8.41 -0.13 20.74
N ASN A 138 9.02 1.03 20.56
CA ASN A 138 8.30 2.28 20.67
C ASN A 138 7.50 2.52 19.38
N ILE A 139 6.23 2.04 19.36
CA ILE A 139 5.34 2.14 18.19
C ILE A 139 5.22 3.58 17.67
N PRO A 140 4.95 4.60 18.49
CA PRO A 140 4.93 6.00 18.04
C PRO A 140 6.21 6.45 17.35
N ALA A 141 7.37 6.08 17.90
CA ALA A 141 8.66 6.44 17.31
C ALA A 141 8.91 5.74 15.97
N LEU A 142 8.53 4.46 15.87
CA LEU A 142 8.62 3.69 14.62
C LEU A 142 7.75 4.32 13.52
N LEU A 143 6.48 4.60 13.81
CA LEU A 143 5.56 5.22 12.87
C LEU A 143 6.03 6.62 12.46
N ALA A 144 6.45 7.45 13.42
CA ALA A 144 6.97 8.77 13.12
C ALA A 144 8.20 8.71 12.20
N LYS A 145 9.13 7.79 12.47
CA LYS A 145 10.31 7.56 11.62
C LYS A 145 9.93 7.15 10.20
N GLN A 146 9.00 6.22 10.05
CA GLN A 146 8.53 5.75 8.73
C GLN A 146 7.87 6.90 7.95
N ILE A 147 7.00 7.69 8.58
CA ILE A 147 6.33 8.83 7.94
C ILE A 147 7.36 9.90 7.54
N ILE A 148 8.22 10.33 8.46
CA ILE A 148 9.17 11.41 8.21
C ILE A 148 10.16 11.01 7.11
N LEU A 149 10.73 9.81 7.19
CA LEU A 149 11.66 9.33 6.17
C LEU A 149 10.95 9.06 4.84
N GLY A 150 9.77 8.46 4.85
CA GLY A 150 9.01 8.15 3.63
C GLY A 150 8.61 9.43 2.89
N VAL A 151 8.00 10.39 3.59
CA VAL A 151 7.60 11.68 3.00
C VAL A 151 8.84 12.47 2.58
N GLY A 152 9.87 12.55 3.42
CA GLY A 152 11.09 13.30 3.12
C GLY A 152 11.84 12.77 1.89
N LEU A 153 12.08 11.47 1.84
CA LEU A 153 12.73 10.84 0.69
C LEU A 153 11.84 10.88 -0.56
N GLY A 154 10.54 10.64 -0.42
CA GLY A 154 9.59 10.72 -1.53
C GLY A 154 9.55 12.10 -2.18
N LEU A 155 9.49 13.16 -1.36
CA LEU A 155 9.55 14.54 -1.86
C LEU A 155 10.89 14.87 -2.52
N ALA A 156 12.00 14.45 -1.91
CA ALA A 156 13.35 14.71 -2.46
C ALA A 156 13.55 14.02 -3.82
N ILE A 157 13.18 12.73 -3.92
CA ILE A 157 13.30 11.96 -5.17
C ILE A 157 12.32 12.48 -6.22
N GLY A 158 11.06 12.74 -5.84
CA GLY A 158 10.05 13.29 -6.74
C GLY A 158 10.46 14.65 -7.30
N TRP A 159 10.99 15.54 -6.46
CA TRP A 159 11.49 16.84 -6.89
C TRP A 159 12.70 16.71 -7.83
N ALA A 160 13.67 15.85 -7.51
CA ALA A 160 14.79 15.56 -8.37
C ALA A 160 14.36 15.00 -9.74
N CYS A 161 13.36 14.11 -9.75
CA CYS A 161 12.79 13.56 -10.97
C CYS A 161 12.12 14.65 -11.84
N LEU A 162 11.33 15.53 -11.21
CA LEU A 162 10.69 16.65 -11.91
C LEU A 162 11.69 17.62 -12.51
N LEU A 163 12.80 17.92 -11.81
CA LEU A 163 13.86 18.77 -12.35
C LEU A 163 14.53 18.17 -13.57
N TYR A 164 14.67 16.84 -13.60
CA TYR A 164 15.34 16.14 -14.70
C TYR A 164 14.42 15.92 -15.91
N THR A 165 13.10 15.73 -15.65
CA THR A 165 12.11 15.44 -16.70
C THR A 165 11.33 16.67 -17.16
N SER A 166 11.52 17.84 -16.54
CA SER A 166 10.86 19.07 -16.96
C SER A 166 11.36 19.49 -18.35
N PRO A 167 10.48 19.70 -19.35
CA PRO A 167 10.92 20.17 -20.67
C PRO A 167 11.65 21.50 -20.53
N SER A 168 12.79 21.62 -21.19
CA SER A 168 13.54 22.86 -21.23
C SER A 168 12.69 23.98 -21.84
N PRO A 169 12.71 25.20 -21.28
CA PRO A 169 11.99 26.34 -21.88
C PRO A 169 12.46 26.72 -23.29
N ARG A 170 13.33 25.92 -23.90
CA ARG A 170 13.95 26.15 -25.22
C ARG A 170 13.49 25.18 -26.32
N ASP A 171 12.57 24.29 -26.04
CA ASP A 171 11.91 23.42 -27.03
C ASP A 171 10.44 23.90 -27.29
#